data_7935635f324dbe2a80ea38d46be1ab68
#
_entry.id   7935635f324dbe2a80ea38d46be1ab68
#
_cell.length_a   1.000
_cell.length_b   1.000
_cell.length_c   1.000
_cell.angle_alpha   90.00
_cell.angle_beta   90.00
_cell.angle_gamma   90.00
#
_symmetry.space_group_name_H-M   'P 1'
#
loop_
_entity.id
_entity.type
_entity.pdbx_description
1 polymer ?
#
loop_
_entity_poly.entity_id
_entity_poly.type
_entity_poly.pdbx_seq_one_letter_code
_entity_poly.pdbx_strand_id
1 'polypeptide(L)'
;MHNSEWDSPQQATPSSPFFPAEPTTPPARNPLLGHIHHFQFHGSASEYFGIWIVNILLMIVTFGLYAPWAKVRRLRYFYGNTELIKRRFDFTGIPHKILLGRLIAIGIYVVISVISNYSVKAMVIGVVVLYLAVPWLIRATIRFKARNSKFGNARFYFSGSNKEAYWVFLKCIVINLFTLGLFFPVLVWMYKRYCLDHLYAGQLKFKLKADWPAYMRAMYIPVFLFFGILLAVGIMLALAGQLSRNPAQLIWLFVAVYLLGLFLIWPLMSARIFITTWNNTSISRSEFQTDCGQWHYTWIVVTNWIVKVLSLGLMTPWAAIRLYRYQVESLSLHLKNDPDLMINQLQAEHSALAEEISDIFDIDVSL
;
A
#
# COMPACT_ATOMS: atom_id res chain seq x y z
N MET A 1 -47.39 79.89 -42.69
CA MET A 1 -47.78 78.54 -42.32
C MET A 1 -46.53 77.77 -42.09
N HIS A 2 -46.09 77.73 -40.87
CA HIS A 2 -44.70 77.37 -40.53
C HIS A 2 -44.72 76.10 -39.73
N ASN A 3 -44.11 74.99 -40.27
CA ASN A 3 -43.80 73.77 -39.56
C ASN A 3 -42.46 73.92 -38.87
N SER A 4 -42.46 73.84 -37.58
CA SER A 4 -41.24 73.70 -36.77
C SER A 4 -41.02 72.26 -36.40
N GLU A 5 -40.04 71.61 -37.02
CA GLU A 5 -39.51 70.33 -36.63
C GLU A 5 -38.69 70.46 -35.33
N TRP A 6 -38.99 69.67 -34.37
CA TRP A 6 -38.25 69.55 -33.12
C TRP A 6 -37.18 68.41 -33.29
N ASP A 7 -35.89 68.87 -33.36
CA ASP A 7 -34.75 67.94 -33.24
C ASP A 7 -34.66 67.36 -31.84
N SER A 8 -34.77 66.01 -31.77
CA SER A 8 -34.54 65.29 -30.55
C SER A 8 -33.01 65.05 -30.40
N PRO A 9 -32.40 65.17 -29.21
CA PRO A 9 -30.98 64.89 -29.01
C PRO A 9 -30.75 63.39 -29.09
N GLN A 10 -29.83 62.99 -29.96
CA GLN A 10 -29.32 61.59 -29.98
C GLN A 10 -28.67 61.24 -28.65
N GLN A 11 -29.23 60.27 -27.97
CA GLN A 11 -28.60 59.63 -26.80
C GLN A 11 -27.34 58.92 -27.26
N ALA A 12 -26.19 59.35 -26.79
CA ALA A 12 -24.93 58.64 -26.90
C ALA A 12 -25.02 57.33 -26.15
N THR A 13 -24.90 56.22 -26.82
CA THR A 13 -24.74 54.90 -26.22
C THR A 13 -23.45 54.89 -25.41
N PRO A 14 -23.46 54.40 -24.13
CA PRO A 14 -22.24 54.30 -23.35
C PRO A 14 -21.34 53.22 -23.99
N SER A 15 -20.11 53.61 -24.27
CA SER A 15 -19.04 52.72 -24.73
C SER A 15 -18.88 51.59 -23.72
N SER A 16 -19.03 50.34 -24.20
CA SER A 16 -18.78 49.13 -23.38
C SER A 16 -17.35 49.20 -22.82
N PRO A 17 -17.17 48.78 -21.57
CA PRO A 17 -15.83 48.70 -20.96
C PRO A 17 -14.97 47.76 -21.81
N PHE A 18 -13.81 48.29 -22.22
CA PHE A 18 -12.77 47.56 -22.95
C PHE A 18 -12.24 46.44 -22.02
N PHE A 19 -12.79 45.24 -22.12
CA PHE A 19 -12.15 44.07 -21.56
C PHE A 19 -10.93 43.76 -22.42
N PRO A 20 -9.71 43.74 -21.86
CA PRO A 20 -8.55 43.29 -22.61
C PRO A 20 -8.85 41.87 -23.10
N ALA A 21 -8.71 41.62 -24.38
CA ALA A 21 -8.84 40.32 -24.97
C ALA A 21 -7.93 39.35 -24.21
N GLU A 22 -8.52 38.30 -23.62
CA GLU A 22 -7.75 37.21 -23.05
C GLU A 22 -6.75 36.71 -24.10
N PRO A 23 -5.49 36.48 -23.72
CA PRO A 23 -4.50 35.99 -24.64
C PRO A 23 -4.95 34.66 -25.22
N THR A 24 -5.25 34.59 -26.49
CA THR A 24 -5.66 33.40 -27.25
C THR A 24 -4.52 32.40 -27.50
N THR A 25 -3.48 32.42 -26.70
CA THR A 25 -2.47 31.39 -26.72
C THR A 25 -3.08 30.16 -26.02
N PRO A 26 -3.24 29.02 -26.72
CA PRO A 26 -3.68 27.80 -26.09
C PRO A 26 -2.73 27.51 -24.92
N PRO A 27 -3.26 27.07 -23.75
CA PRO A 27 -2.41 26.81 -22.58
C PRO A 27 -1.28 25.88 -23.03
N ALA A 28 -0.04 26.30 -22.77
CA ALA A 28 1.14 25.52 -23.14
C ALA A 28 0.97 24.11 -22.64
N ARG A 29 0.98 23.13 -23.55
CA ARG A 29 0.88 21.71 -23.16
C ARG A 29 1.98 21.44 -22.16
N ASN A 30 1.59 21.03 -20.95
CA ASN A 30 2.55 20.71 -19.91
C ASN A 30 3.48 19.59 -20.43
N PRO A 31 4.81 19.82 -20.50
CA PRO A 31 5.74 18.84 -21.08
C PRO A 31 5.79 17.51 -20.34
N LEU A 32 5.16 17.41 -19.18
CA LEU A 32 5.09 16.17 -18.38
C LEU A 32 3.95 15.24 -18.82
N LEU A 33 2.98 15.74 -19.61
CA LEU A 33 1.83 14.97 -20.07
C LEU A 33 2.21 13.97 -21.17
N GLY A 34 1.67 12.74 -21.04
CA GLY A 34 1.90 11.67 -22.01
C GLY A 34 3.22 10.93 -21.82
N HIS A 35 4.06 11.33 -20.87
CA HIS A 35 5.32 10.68 -20.57
C HIS A 35 5.19 9.68 -19.40
N ILE A 36 6.08 8.69 -19.41
CA ILE A 36 6.25 7.72 -18.33
C ILE A 36 7.27 8.29 -17.34
N HIS A 37 6.86 8.41 -16.08
CA HIS A 37 7.71 8.89 -14.99
C HIS A 37 8.02 7.74 -14.04
N HIS A 38 9.32 7.45 -13.87
CA HIS A 38 9.80 6.44 -12.95
C HIS A 38 9.92 7.00 -11.53
N PHE A 39 9.62 6.17 -10.55
CA PHE A 39 9.93 6.46 -9.16
C PHE A 39 11.43 6.30 -8.92
N GLN A 40 11.99 7.13 -8.05
CA GLN A 40 13.39 7.09 -7.66
C GLN A 40 13.51 6.95 -6.14
N PHE A 41 14.52 6.22 -5.69
CA PHE A 41 14.78 6.04 -4.27
C PHE A 41 16.21 6.45 -3.92
N HIS A 42 16.36 7.50 -3.11
CA HIS A 42 17.64 8.11 -2.75
C HIS A 42 18.22 7.61 -1.40
N GLY A 43 17.48 6.76 -0.66
CA GLY A 43 17.93 6.27 0.64
C GLY A 43 19.10 5.30 0.53
N SER A 44 20.01 5.33 1.50
CA SER A 44 21.17 4.45 1.60
C SER A 44 21.03 3.42 2.74
N ALA A 45 21.69 2.27 2.60
CA ALA A 45 21.68 1.22 3.61
C ALA A 45 22.43 1.65 4.88
N SER A 46 23.51 2.43 4.74
CA SER A 46 24.32 2.93 5.85
C SER A 46 23.57 3.94 6.72
N GLU A 47 22.90 4.91 6.10
CA GLU A 47 22.06 5.88 6.82
C GLU A 47 20.91 5.17 7.56
N TYR A 48 20.24 4.25 6.87
CA TYR A 48 19.13 3.52 7.47
C TYR A 48 19.61 2.58 8.58
N PHE A 49 20.81 2.02 8.49
CA PHE A 49 21.40 1.22 9.55
C PHE A 49 21.57 2.05 10.85
N GLY A 50 22.07 3.30 10.75
CA GLY A 50 22.17 4.21 11.90
C GLY A 50 20.81 4.48 12.57
N ILE A 51 19.76 4.73 11.77
CA ILE A 51 18.40 4.90 12.30
C ILE A 51 17.89 3.61 12.95
N TRP A 52 18.12 2.47 12.33
CA TRP A 52 17.62 1.18 12.76
C TRP A 52 18.25 0.71 14.06
N ILE A 53 19.59 0.81 14.20
CA ILE A 53 20.30 0.35 15.40
C ILE A 53 19.88 1.16 16.63
N VAL A 54 19.78 2.49 16.49
CA VAL A 54 19.29 3.36 17.57
C VAL A 54 17.86 2.99 17.95
N ASN A 55 17.00 2.74 16.97
CA ASN A 55 15.62 2.34 17.23
C ASN A 55 15.55 0.99 17.97
N ILE A 56 16.40 0.02 17.63
CA ILE A 56 16.46 -1.28 18.35
C ILE A 56 16.92 -1.11 19.78
N LEU A 57 18.01 -0.37 19.99
CA LEU A 57 18.52 -0.12 21.36
C LEU A 57 17.44 0.55 22.22
N LEU A 58 16.78 1.59 21.70
CA LEU A 58 15.69 2.26 22.43
C LEU A 58 14.48 1.34 22.66
N MET A 59 14.14 0.45 21.71
CA MET A 59 13.06 -0.54 21.92
C MET A 59 13.42 -1.53 23.03
N ILE A 60 14.68 -1.98 23.13
CA ILE A 60 15.13 -2.88 24.18
C ILE A 60 15.06 -2.19 25.53
N VAL A 61 15.65 -0.98 25.65
CA VAL A 61 15.68 -0.20 26.91
C VAL A 61 14.27 0.16 27.41
N THR A 62 13.34 0.44 26.49
CA THR A 62 11.96 0.83 26.84
C THR A 62 10.97 -0.34 26.86
N PHE A 63 11.45 -1.59 26.81
CA PHE A 63 10.59 -2.79 26.73
C PHE A 63 9.51 -2.71 25.63
N GLY A 64 9.89 -2.12 24.48
CA GLY A 64 9.02 -2.01 23.30
C GLY A 64 8.10 -0.77 23.29
N LEU A 65 8.07 0.06 24.32
CA LEU A 65 7.27 1.30 24.34
C LEU A 65 7.72 2.30 23.26
N TYR A 66 8.99 2.27 22.85
CA TYR A 66 9.53 3.13 21.79
C TYR A 66 9.11 2.70 20.37
N ALA A 67 8.45 1.56 20.18
CA ALA A 67 8.09 1.05 18.85
C ALA A 67 7.28 2.03 17.95
N PRO A 68 6.37 2.88 18.46
CA PRO A 68 5.71 3.91 17.65
C PRO A 68 6.67 4.92 17.04
N TRP A 69 7.66 5.40 17.79
CA TRP A 69 8.70 6.32 17.29
C TRP A 69 9.57 5.67 16.23
N ALA A 70 10.00 4.42 16.48
CA ALA A 70 10.75 3.62 15.52
C ALA A 70 9.98 3.45 14.19
N LYS A 71 8.66 3.17 14.28
CA LYS A 71 7.77 3.05 13.10
C LYS A 71 7.68 4.37 12.32
N VAL A 72 7.47 5.49 13.02
CA VAL A 72 7.35 6.81 12.36
C VAL A 72 8.69 7.22 11.75
N ARG A 73 9.82 7.05 12.45
CA ARG A 73 11.17 7.31 11.91
C ARG A 73 11.44 6.50 10.64
N ARG A 74 11.09 5.21 10.66
CA ARG A 74 11.20 4.33 9.49
C ARG A 74 10.38 4.87 8.32
N LEU A 75 9.10 5.18 8.52
CA LEU A 75 8.21 5.65 7.45
C LEU A 75 8.68 6.99 6.88
N ARG A 76 9.10 7.94 7.73
CA ARG A 76 9.68 9.22 7.29
C ARG A 76 10.91 9.01 6.42
N TYR A 77 11.81 8.09 6.83
CA TYR A 77 13.01 7.81 6.06
C TYR A 77 12.68 7.26 4.66
N PHE A 78 11.82 6.23 4.59
CA PHE A 78 11.47 5.63 3.31
C PHE A 78 10.69 6.58 2.40
N TYR A 79 9.72 7.30 2.94
CA TYR A 79 8.92 8.24 2.15
C TYR A 79 9.73 9.47 1.72
N GLY A 80 10.47 10.08 2.63
CA GLY A 80 11.29 11.25 2.33
C GLY A 80 12.40 11.00 1.31
N ASN A 81 12.81 9.74 1.15
CA ASN A 81 13.77 9.32 0.12
C ASN A 81 13.11 8.76 -1.14
N THR A 82 11.79 8.72 -1.22
CA THR A 82 11.04 8.31 -2.43
C THR A 82 10.63 9.56 -3.20
N GLU A 83 10.98 9.60 -4.48
CA GLU A 83 10.73 10.75 -5.37
C GLU A 83 9.95 10.31 -6.61
N LEU A 84 9.01 11.14 -7.04
CA LEU A 84 8.31 11.05 -8.32
C LEU A 84 8.17 12.48 -8.89
N ILE A 85 8.52 12.69 -10.17
CA ILE A 85 8.41 14.00 -10.85
C ILE A 85 9.06 15.13 -10.01
N LYS A 86 10.29 14.91 -9.54
CA LYS A 86 11.06 15.87 -8.70
C LYS A 86 10.37 16.27 -7.40
N ARG A 87 9.40 15.50 -6.94
CA ARG A 87 8.69 15.72 -5.67
C ARG A 87 8.83 14.50 -4.77
N ARG A 88 9.08 14.75 -3.50
CA ARG A 88 9.27 13.71 -2.49
C ARG A 88 7.96 13.42 -1.74
N PHE A 89 7.85 12.20 -1.31
CA PHE A 89 6.82 11.82 -0.34
C PHE A 89 7.26 12.22 1.07
N ASP A 90 6.30 12.38 1.97
CA ASP A 90 6.56 12.63 3.37
C ASP A 90 5.56 11.88 4.25
N PHE A 91 5.94 11.64 5.50
CA PHE A 91 5.09 11.01 6.50
C PHE A 91 5.05 11.86 7.78
N THR A 92 3.90 12.44 8.07
CA THR A 92 3.68 13.41 9.15
C THR A 92 3.10 12.79 10.43
N GLY A 93 3.02 11.45 10.52
CA GLY A 93 2.42 10.74 11.64
C GLY A 93 3.04 11.11 12.99
N ILE A 94 2.19 11.22 14.02
CA ILE A 94 2.58 11.55 15.39
C ILE A 94 2.70 10.26 16.19
N PRO A 95 3.91 9.94 16.76
CA PRO A 95 4.15 8.69 17.47
C PRO A 95 3.26 8.51 18.72
N HIS A 96 2.97 9.59 19.46
CA HIS A 96 2.17 9.53 20.68
C HIS A 96 0.75 8.99 20.44
N LYS A 97 0.12 9.37 19.32
CA LYS A 97 -1.20 8.85 18.94
C LYS A 97 -1.18 7.33 18.70
N ILE A 98 -0.09 6.82 18.09
CA ILE A 98 0.12 5.37 17.90
C ILE A 98 0.35 4.66 19.23
N LEU A 99 1.13 5.28 20.17
CA LEU A 99 1.37 4.72 21.48
C LEU A 99 0.07 4.57 22.27
N LEU A 100 -0.74 5.63 22.32
CA LEU A 100 -2.01 5.62 23.05
C LEU A 100 -2.93 4.50 22.55
N GLY A 101 -3.11 4.40 21.24
CA GLY A 101 -3.91 3.33 20.66
C GLY A 101 -3.38 1.92 20.97
N ARG A 102 -2.05 1.76 20.98
CA ARG A 102 -1.41 0.50 21.36
C ARG A 102 -1.61 0.16 22.84
N LEU A 103 -1.50 1.14 23.74
CA LEU A 103 -1.73 0.93 25.17
C LEU A 103 -3.18 0.55 25.47
N ILE A 104 -4.15 1.20 24.81
CA ILE A 104 -5.56 0.83 24.92
C ILE A 104 -5.80 -0.60 24.43
N ALA A 105 -5.24 -0.97 23.27
CA ALA A 105 -5.37 -2.34 22.74
C ALA A 105 -4.76 -3.39 23.68
N ILE A 106 -3.58 -3.11 24.25
CA ILE A 106 -2.94 -3.98 25.24
C ILE A 106 -3.80 -4.07 26.50
N GLY A 107 -4.34 -2.95 27.00
CA GLY A 107 -5.22 -2.94 28.17
C GLY A 107 -6.47 -3.81 27.95
N ILE A 108 -7.14 -3.66 26.82
CA ILE A 108 -8.29 -4.51 26.46
C ILE A 108 -7.89 -5.98 26.40
N TYR A 109 -6.75 -6.30 25.77
CA TYR A 109 -6.26 -7.67 25.67
C TYR A 109 -5.97 -8.27 27.06
N VAL A 110 -5.32 -7.52 27.96
CA VAL A 110 -5.03 -7.96 29.34
C VAL A 110 -6.32 -8.22 30.11
N VAL A 111 -7.30 -7.31 30.03
CA VAL A 111 -8.60 -7.49 30.70
C VAL A 111 -9.29 -8.78 30.19
N ILE A 112 -9.37 -8.96 28.88
CA ILE A 112 -9.95 -10.17 28.28
C ILE A 112 -9.18 -11.41 28.73
N SER A 113 -7.85 -11.38 28.73
CA SER A 113 -6.99 -12.49 29.13
C SER A 113 -7.22 -12.89 30.60
N VAL A 114 -7.27 -11.92 31.51
CA VAL A 114 -7.54 -12.17 32.93
C VAL A 114 -8.91 -12.79 33.12
N ILE A 115 -9.95 -12.23 32.54
CA ILE A 115 -11.33 -12.75 32.69
C ILE A 115 -11.47 -14.14 32.07
N SER A 116 -10.74 -14.42 30.99
CA SER A 116 -10.73 -15.72 30.30
C SER A 116 -10.20 -16.88 31.17
N ASN A 117 -9.36 -16.57 32.16
CA ASN A 117 -8.86 -17.60 33.11
C ASN A 117 -9.92 -18.09 34.09
N TYR A 118 -11.00 -17.32 34.30
CA TYR A 118 -12.06 -17.69 35.27
C TYR A 118 -13.27 -18.39 34.61
N SER A 119 -13.44 -18.31 33.29
CA SER A 119 -14.60 -18.89 32.63
C SER A 119 -14.33 -19.16 31.14
N VAL A 120 -14.60 -20.37 30.70
CA VAL A 120 -14.55 -20.75 29.28
C VAL A 120 -15.53 -19.90 28.44
N LYS A 121 -16.70 -19.55 28.99
CA LYS A 121 -17.65 -18.66 28.31
C LYS A 121 -17.05 -17.29 28.08
N ALA A 122 -16.36 -16.73 29.06
CA ALA A 122 -15.68 -15.45 28.95
C ALA A 122 -14.52 -15.49 27.93
N MET A 123 -13.78 -16.60 27.88
CA MET A 123 -12.75 -16.82 26.85
C MET A 123 -13.36 -16.77 25.44
N VAL A 124 -14.44 -17.49 25.19
CA VAL A 124 -15.11 -17.52 23.88
C VAL A 124 -15.61 -16.13 23.50
N ILE A 125 -16.27 -15.42 24.43
CA ILE A 125 -16.74 -14.04 24.20
C ILE A 125 -15.56 -13.12 23.89
N GLY A 126 -14.47 -13.21 24.64
CA GLY A 126 -13.26 -12.41 24.43
C GLY A 126 -12.63 -12.63 23.04
N VAL A 127 -12.53 -13.89 22.60
CA VAL A 127 -12.05 -14.23 21.25
C VAL A 127 -12.96 -13.64 20.18
N VAL A 128 -14.29 -13.74 20.35
CA VAL A 128 -15.25 -13.18 19.40
C VAL A 128 -15.11 -11.65 19.32
N VAL A 129 -15.00 -10.97 20.47
CA VAL A 129 -14.79 -9.50 20.51
C VAL A 129 -13.51 -9.10 19.80
N LEU A 130 -12.38 -9.79 20.06
CA LEU A 130 -11.11 -9.51 19.39
C LEU A 130 -11.21 -9.75 17.88
N TYR A 131 -11.90 -10.80 17.46
CA TYR A 131 -12.10 -11.11 16.05
C TYR A 131 -12.97 -10.05 15.35
N LEU A 132 -14.02 -9.58 15.99
CA LEU A 132 -14.86 -8.50 15.49
C LEU A 132 -14.14 -7.14 15.46
N ALA A 133 -13.12 -6.94 16.28
CA ALA A 133 -12.31 -5.72 16.23
C ALA A 133 -11.37 -5.66 15.01
N VAL A 134 -11.04 -6.81 14.38
CA VAL A 134 -10.07 -6.88 13.28
C VAL A 134 -10.39 -5.97 12.09
N PRO A 135 -11.62 -5.96 11.50
CA PRO A 135 -11.91 -5.11 10.36
C PRO A 135 -11.82 -3.61 10.70
N TRP A 136 -12.25 -3.24 11.91
CA TRP A 136 -12.12 -1.87 12.39
C TRP A 136 -10.64 -1.45 12.54
N LEU A 137 -9.80 -2.31 13.13
CA LEU A 137 -8.35 -2.07 13.27
C LEU A 137 -7.64 -1.96 11.90
N ILE A 138 -8.01 -2.80 10.94
CA ILE A 138 -7.47 -2.74 9.57
C ILE A 138 -7.82 -1.39 8.95
N ARG A 139 -9.09 -1.00 8.98
CA ARG A 139 -9.54 0.28 8.44
C ARG A 139 -8.85 1.46 9.13
N ALA A 140 -8.82 1.47 10.47
CA ALA A 140 -8.16 2.52 11.24
C ALA A 140 -6.67 2.67 10.86
N THR A 141 -5.97 1.53 10.69
CA THR A 141 -4.56 1.53 10.26
C THR A 141 -4.37 2.10 8.86
N ILE A 142 -5.24 1.75 7.90
CA ILE A 142 -5.16 2.27 6.53
C ILE A 142 -5.45 3.77 6.52
N ARG A 143 -6.53 4.19 7.21
CA ARG A 143 -6.91 5.60 7.34
C ARG A 143 -5.79 6.43 7.99
N PHE A 144 -5.20 5.94 9.09
CA PHE A 144 -4.07 6.60 9.75
C PHE A 144 -2.87 6.76 8.80
N LYS A 145 -2.49 5.72 8.06
CA LYS A 145 -1.39 5.79 7.08
C LYS A 145 -1.70 6.80 5.98
N ALA A 146 -2.90 6.77 5.41
CA ALA A 146 -3.30 7.70 4.35
C ALA A 146 -3.25 9.16 4.84
N ARG A 147 -3.94 9.49 5.93
CA ARG A 147 -3.97 10.86 6.49
C ARG A 147 -2.60 11.45 6.79
N ASN A 148 -1.65 10.62 7.17
CA ASN A 148 -0.30 11.03 7.53
C ASN A 148 0.70 10.90 6.38
N SER A 149 0.27 10.51 5.18
CA SER A 149 1.11 10.46 3.99
C SER A 149 0.86 11.69 3.13
N LYS A 150 1.94 12.27 2.58
CA LYS A 150 1.90 13.42 1.68
C LYS A 150 2.73 13.14 0.44
N PHE A 151 2.36 13.76 -0.67
CA PHE A 151 3.15 13.84 -1.89
C PHE A 151 3.22 15.30 -2.33
N GLY A 152 4.38 15.91 -2.17
CA GLY A 152 4.47 17.38 -2.27
C GLY A 152 3.51 18.03 -1.26
N ASN A 153 2.57 18.84 -1.76
CA ASN A 153 1.54 19.48 -0.92
C ASN A 153 0.25 18.66 -0.80
N ALA A 154 0.10 17.59 -1.60
CA ALA A 154 -1.10 16.76 -1.60
C ALA A 154 -1.11 15.77 -0.43
N ARG A 155 -2.19 15.72 0.33
CA ARG A 155 -2.41 14.71 1.35
C ARG A 155 -3.19 13.53 0.78
N PHE A 156 -2.87 12.34 1.29
CA PHE A 156 -3.70 11.18 1.02
C PHE A 156 -4.82 11.09 2.05
N TYR A 157 -5.97 10.58 1.63
CA TYR A 157 -7.04 10.24 2.56
C TYR A 157 -7.71 8.92 2.16
N PHE A 158 -8.40 8.32 3.12
CA PHE A 158 -9.08 7.05 2.95
C PHE A 158 -10.57 7.19 3.27
N SER A 159 -11.42 6.95 2.27
CA SER A 159 -12.89 7.14 2.36
C SER A 159 -13.66 5.89 2.79
N GLY A 160 -12.99 4.72 2.91
CA GLY A 160 -13.67 3.47 3.24
C GLY A 160 -14.41 3.53 4.58
N SER A 161 -15.66 3.10 4.60
CA SER A 161 -16.51 3.08 5.79
C SER A 161 -16.26 1.84 6.67
N ASN A 162 -16.66 1.90 7.95
CA ASN A 162 -16.65 0.73 8.83
C ASN A 162 -17.57 -0.37 8.27
N LYS A 163 -18.77 -0.02 7.81
CA LYS A 163 -19.74 -0.96 7.24
C LYS A 163 -19.13 -1.76 6.08
N GLU A 164 -18.42 -1.09 5.17
CA GLU A 164 -17.75 -1.74 4.04
C GLU A 164 -16.61 -2.66 4.52
N ALA A 165 -15.80 -2.23 5.51
CA ALA A 165 -14.75 -3.06 6.08
C ALA A 165 -15.30 -4.36 6.67
N TYR A 166 -16.40 -4.27 7.44
CA TYR A 166 -17.08 -5.45 8.00
C TYR A 166 -17.69 -6.33 6.92
N TRP A 167 -18.29 -5.77 5.87
CA TRP A 167 -18.84 -6.54 4.76
C TRP A 167 -17.75 -7.28 3.97
N VAL A 168 -16.63 -6.62 3.69
CA VAL A 168 -15.48 -7.27 3.03
C VAL A 168 -14.95 -8.40 3.92
N PHE A 169 -14.79 -8.16 5.21
CA PHE A 169 -14.32 -9.14 6.16
C PHE A 169 -15.24 -10.36 6.26
N LEU A 170 -16.55 -10.12 6.38
CA LEU A 170 -17.56 -11.19 6.42
C LEU A 170 -17.51 -12.03 5.13
N LYS A 171 -17.48 -11.40 3.95
CA LYS A 171 -17.33 -12.12 2.68
C LYS A 171 -16.04 -12.95 2.65
N CYS A 172 -14.93 -12.41 3.14
CA CYS A 172 -13.68 -13.14 3.24
C CYS A 172 -13.80 -14.39 4.13
N ILE A 173 -14.47 -14.28 5.28
CA ILE A 173 -14.70 -15.43 6.18
C ILE A 173 -15.55 -16.50 5.49
N VAL A 174 -16.69 -16.09 4.92
CA VAL A 174 -17.62 -17.00 4.25
C VAL A 174 -16.91 -17.73 3.11
N ILE A 175 -16.24 -16.97 2.22
CA ILE A 175 -15.50 -17.58 1.10
C ILE A 175 -14.44 -18.56 1.61
N ASN A 176 -13.64 -18.15 2.60
CA ASN A 176 -12.57 -19.00 3.15
C ASN A 176 -13.10 -20.28 3.78
N LEU A 177 -14.21 -20.20 4.52
CA LEU A 177 -14.83 -21.33 5.17
C LEU A 177 -15.41 -22.34 4.15
N PHE A 178 -16.21 -21.84 3.18
CA PHE A 178 -16.83 -22.74 2.18
C PHE A 178 -15.85 -23.33 1.17
N THR A 179 -14.73 -22.66 0.92
CA THR A 179 -13.71 -23.14 -0.03
C THR A 179 -12.52 -23.80 0.65
N LEU A 180 -12.56 -23.98 1.98
CA LEU A 180 -11.47 -24.55 2.77
C LEU A 180 -10.11 -23.86 2.47
N GLY A 181 -10.14 -22.56 2.24
CA GLY A 181 -8.95 -21.76 1.92
C GLY A 181 -8.53 -21.76 0.45
N LEU A 182 -9.14 -22.57 -0.43
CA LEU A 182 -8.79 -22.59 -1.85
C LEU A 182 -9.00 -21.25 -2.57
N PHE A 183 -9.86 -20.38 -2.06
CA PHE A 183 -10.09 -19.05 -2.63
C PHE A 183 -9.30 -17.94 -1.90
N PHE A 184 -8.23 -18.30 -1.17
CA PHE A 184 -7.37 -17.30 -0.51
C PHE A 184 -6.90 -16.16 -1.44
N PRO A 185 -6.54 -16.37 -2.73
CA PRO A 185 -6.22 -15.27 -3.65
C PRO A 185 -7.35 -14.26 -3.84
N VAL A 186 -8.61 -14.70 -3.77
CA VAL A 186 -9.78 -13.81 -3.84
C VAL A 186 -9.85 -12.90 -2.60
N LEU A 187 -9.49 -13.41 -1.42
CA LEU A 187 -9.40 -12.61 -0.21
C LEU A 187 -8.34 -11.52 -0.34
N VAL A 188 -7.18 -11.86 -0.91
CA VAL A 188 -6.11 -10.90 -1.17
C VAL A 188 -6.59 -9.82 -2.16
N TRP A 189 -7.29 -10.22 -3.23
CA TRP A 189 -7.88 -9.29 -4.18
C TRP A 189 -8.91 -8.37 -3.51
N MET A 190 -9.85 -8.89 -2.73
CA MET A 190 -10.86 -8.10 -2.02
C MET A 190 -10.22 -7.08 -1.08
N TYR A 191 -9.19 -7.48 -0.33
CA TYR A 191 -8.44 -6.59 0.54
C TYR A 191 -7.72 -5.49 -0.25
N LYS A 192 -7.00 -5.84 -1.33
CA LYS A 192 -6.30 -4.86 -2.18
C LYS A 192 -7.28 -3.90 -2.84
N ARG A 193 -8.40 -4.41 -3.33
CA ARG A 193 -9.46 -3.59 -3.93
C ARG A 193 -10.05 -2.63 -2.90
N TYR A 194 -10.38 -3.10 -1.71
CA TYR A 194 -10.86 -2.24 -0.64
C TYR A 194 -9.85 -1.13 -0.30
N CYS A 195 -8.55 -1.47 -0.19
CA CYS A 195 -7.51 -0.49 0.11
C CYS A 195 -7.34 0.57 -0.98
N LEU A 196 -7.37 0.18 -2.26
CA LEU A 196 -7.07 1.07 -3.37
C LEU A 196 -8.30 1.85 -3.84
N ASP A 197 -9.47 1.22 -3.93
CA ASP A 197 -10.68 1.88 -4.43
C ASP A 197 -11.20 2.98 -3.48
N HIS A 198 -10.76 2.98 -2.22
CA HIS A 198 -11.09 4.01 -1.23
C HIS A 198 -9.92 4.94 -0.89
N LEU A 199 -8.78 4.78 -1.58
CA LEU A 199 -7.62 5.66 -1.41
C LEU A 199 -7.72 6.84 -2.38
N TYR A 200 -7.38 8.02 -1.88
CA TYR A 200 -7.33 9.25 -2.65
C TYR A 200 -6.01 9.96 -2.41
N ALA A 201 -5.47 10.57 -3.45
CA ALA A 201 -4.42 11.57 -3.36
C ALA A 201 -5.05 12.93 -3.70
N GLY A 202 -5.38 13.72 -2.69
CA GLY A 202 -6.24 14.88 -2.86
C GLY A 202 -7.60 14.46 -3.46
N GLN A 203 -7.99 15.01 -4.61
CA GLN A 203 -9.25 14.64 -5.29
C GLN A 203 -9.12 13.43 -6.20
N LEU A 204 -7.91 12.93 -6.42
CA LEU A 204 -7.67 11.85 -7.37
C LEU A 204 -7.89 10.51 -6.72
N LYS A 205 -8.87 9.79 -7.20
CA LYS A 205 -9.21 8.45 -6.73
C LYS A 205 -8.30 7.40 -7.34
N PHE A 206 -7.76 6.54 -6.49
CA PHE A 206 -7.16 5.29 -6.94
C PHE A 206 -8.24 4.27 -7.29
N LYS A 207 -7.93 3.39 -8.23
CA LYS A 207 -8.80 2.29 -8.61
C LYS A 207 -7.99 1.06 -8.99
N LEU A 208 -8.36 -0.09 -8.45
CA LEU A 208 -7.83 -1.38 -8.87
C LEU A 208 -8.69 -1.94 -10.01
N LYS A 209 -8.12 -2.01 -11.21
CA LYS A 209 -8.78 -2.55 -12.42
C LYS A 209 -8.73 -4.08 -12.50
N ALA A 210 -7.82 -4.72 -11.73
CA ALA A 210 -7.67 -6.17 -11.74
C ALA A 210 -8.91 -6.88 -11.20
N ASP A 211 -9.32 -7.94 -11.88
CA ASP A 211 -10.35 -8.86 -11.44
C ASP A 211 -9.76 -9.98 -10.56
N TRP A 212 -10.63 -10.67 -9.81
CA TRP A 212 -10.23 -11.76 -8.93
C TRP A 212 -9.51 -12.93 -9.66
N PRO A 213 -9.82 -13.30 -10.93
CA PRO A 213 -9.08 -14.36 -11.63
C PRO A 213 -7.60 -13.99 -11.89
N ALA A 214 -7.28 -12.70 -11.99
CA ALA A 214 -5.89 -12.26 -12.14
C ALA A 214 -5.05 -12.60 -10.89
N TYR A 215 -5.63 -12.43 -9.69
CA TYR A 215 -4.98 -12.82 -8.44
C TYR A 215 -4.93 -14.34 -8.26
N MET A 216 -5.96 -15.08 -8.69
CA MET A 216 -5.93 -16.54 -8.74
C MET A 216 -4.75 -17.03 -9.58
N ARG A 217 -4.61 -16.51 -10.81
CA ARG A 217 -3.47 -16.85 -11.69
C ARG A 217 -2.13 -16.42 -11.09
N ALA A 218 -2.05 -15.24 -10.48
CA ALA A 218 -0.82 -14.76 -9.88
C ALA A 218 -0.31 -15.67 -8.77
N MET A 219 -1.21 -16.22 -7.94
CA MET A 219 -0.84 -17.05 -6.80
C MET A 219 -0.76 -18.54 -7.13
N TYR A 220 -1.67 -19.06 -7.94
CA TYR A 220 -1.73 -20.50 -8.19
C TYR A 220 -0.78 -20.98 -9.28
N ILE A 221 -0.39 -20.16 -10.26
CA ILE A 221 0.60 -20.59 -11.25
C ILE A 221 1.91 -21.07 -10.59
N PRO A 222 2.53 -20.33 -9.64
CA PRO A 222 3.70 -20.83 -8.92
C PRO A 222 3.46 -22.13 -8.14
N VAL A 223 2.28 -22.25 -7.53
CA VAL A 223 1.90 -23.42 -6.75
C VAL A 223 1.76 -24.66 -7.64
N PHE A 224 1.01 -24.56 -8.73
CA PHE A 224 0.85 -25.67 -9.68
C PHE A 224 2.16 -26.06 -10.35
N LEU A 225 2.99 -25.06 -10.70
CA LEU A 225 4.30 -25.30 -11.28
C LEU A 225 5.20 -26.05 -10.28
N PHE A 226 5.18 -25.66 -9.01
CA PHE A 226 5.90 -26.36 -7.95
C PHE A 226 5.44 -27.82 -7.79
N PHE A 227 4.13 -28.05 -7.69
CA PHE A 227 3.62 -29.42 -7.56
C PHE A 227 3.88 -30.26 -8.81
N GLY A 228 3.83 -29.66 -10.01
CA GLY A 228 4.20 -30.32 -11.25
C GLY A 228 5.67 -30.75 -11.27
N ILE A 229 6.58 -29.87 -10.85
CA ILE A 229 8.01 -30.19 -10.72
C ILE A 229 8.20 -31.28 -9.66
N LEU A 230 7.54 -31.15 -8.51
CA LEU A 230 7.65 -32.15 -7.44
C LEU A 230 7.18 -33.52 -7.87
N LEU A 231 6.08 -33.59 -8.63
CA LEU A 231 5.55 -34.82 -9.21
C LEU A 231 6.56 -35.44 -10.22
N ALA A 232 7.09 -34.62 -11.12
CA ALA A 232 8.07 -35.05 -12.10
C ALA A 232 9.35 -35.58 -11.43
N VAL A 233 9.87 -34.88 -10.42
CA VAL A 233 11.01 -35.34 -9.61
C VAL A 233 10.66 -36.62 -8.86
N GLY A 234 9.47 -36.73 -8.27
CA GLY A 234 9.02 -37.92 -7.57
C GLY A 234 8.99 -39.16 -8.49
N ILE A 235 8.42 -39.01 -9.69
CA ILE A 235 8.39 -40.10 -10.70
C ILE A 235 9.82 -40.47 -11.12
N MET A 236 10.67 -39.48 -11.42
CA MET A 236 12.06 -39.73 -11.79
C MET A 236 12.84 -40.47 -10.71
N LEU A 237 12.69 -40.08 -9.45
CA LEU A 237 13.35 -40.71 -8.31
C LEU A 237 12.77 -42.12 -8.01
N ALA A 238 11.48 -42.34 -8.22
CA ALA A 238 10.85 -43.64 -8.09
C ALA A 238 11.39 -44.65 -9.13
N LEU A 239 11.54 -44.20 -10.40
CA LEU A 239 12.17 -44.99 -11.45
C LEU A 239 13.66 -45.27 -11.18
N ALA A 240 14.39 -44.25 -10.72
CA ALA A 240 15.79 -44.40 -10.33
C ALA A 240 15.97 -45.31 -9.09
N GLY A 241 14.99 -45.32 -8.18
CA GLY A 241 15.00 -46.15 -6.98
C GLY A 241 14.96 -47.64 -7.24
N GLN A 242 14.41 -48.06 -8.39
CA GLN A 242 14.42 -49.45 -8.82
C GLN A 242 15.83 -49.94 -9.22
N LEU A 243 16.72 -49.03 -9.59
CA LEU A 243 18.09 -49.28 -9.98
C LEU A 243 19.12 -48.94 -8.90
N SER A 244 18.70 -48.21 -7.85
CA SER A 244 19.59 -47.67 -6.82
C SER A 244 19.87 -48.66 -5.70
N ARG A 245 21.16 -48.77 -5.31
CA ARG A 245 21.59 -49.54 -4.13
C ARG A 245 21.25 -48.82 -2.80
N ASN A 246 20.87 -47.52 -2.83
CA ASN A 246 20.64 -46.70 -1.64
C ASN A 246 19.37 -45.83 -1.79
N PRO A 247 18.15 -46.40 -1.62
CA PRO A 247 16.89 -45.64 -1.79
C PRO A 247 16.73 -44.46 -0.79
N ALA A 248 17.38 -44.57 0.38
CA ALA A 248 17.33 -43.47 1.37
C ALA A 248 17.88 -42.15 0.87
N GLN A 249 18.92 -42.17 0.04
CA GLN A 249 19.48 -40.94 -0.55
C GLN A 249 18.48 -40.24 -1.48
N LEU A 250 17.68 -40.97 -2.23
CA LEU A 250 16.65 -40.46 -3.11
C LEU A 250 15.51 -39.80 -2.33
N ILE A 251 15.16 -40.36 -1.17
CA ILE A 251 14.17 -39.72 -0.28
C ILE A 251 14.65 -38.38 0.25
N TRP A 252 15.92 -38.31 0.68
CA TRP A 252 16.50 -37.03 1.13
C TRP A 252 16.59 -36.00 0.02
N LEU A 253 16.90 -36.39 -1.21
CA LEU A 253 16.89 -35.53 -2.37
C LEU A 253 15.48 -34.98 -2.65
N PHE A 254 14.45 -35.83 -2.58
CA PHE A 254 13.06 -35.40 -2.72
C PHE A 254 12.65 -34.38 -1.64
N VAL A 255 13.01 -34.66 -0.38
CA VAL A 255 12.75 -33.75 0.75
C VAL A 255 13.47 -32.42 0.54
N ALA A 256 14.71 -32.43 0.07
CA ALA A 256 15.45 -31.20 -0.21
C ALA A 256 14.78 -30.36 -1.30
N VAL A 257 14.33 -30.97 -2.40
CA VAL A 257 13.58 -30.29 -3.48
C VAL A 257 12.26 -29.75 -2.96
N TYR A 258 11.54 -30.52 -2.15
CA TYR A 258 10.29 -30.08 -1.52
C TYR A 258 10.50 -28.84 -0.63
N LEU A 259 11.46 -28.86 0.27
CA LEU A 259 11.76 -27.75 1.17
C LEU A 259 12.24 -26.50 0.41
N LEU A 260 13.10 -26.68 -0.60
CA LEU A 260 13.55 -25.60 -1.45
C LEU A 260 12.39 -24.95 -2.21
N GLY A 261 11.49 -25.77 -2.75
CA GLY A 261 10.31 -25.26 -3.45
C GLY A 261 9.35 -24.50 -2.54
N LEU A 262 9.06 -25.00 -1.35
CA LEU A 262 8.26 -24.29 -0.35
C LEU A 262 8.88 -22.93 0.00
N PHE A 263 10.20 -22.88 0.15
CA PHE A 263 10.92 -21.65 0.43
C PHE A 263 10.83 -20.63 -0.72
N LEU A 264 10.76 -21.07 -1.97
CA LEU A 264 10.67 -20.22 -3.15
C LEU A 264 9.25 -19.77 -3.50
N ILE A 265 8.21 -20.52 -3.12
CA ILE A 265 6.81 -20.21 -3.45
C ILE A 265 6.41 -18.82 -2.90
N TRP A 266 6.69 -18.55 -1.63
CA TRP A 266 6.25 -17.30 -1.00
C TRP A 266 6.83 -16.03 -1.65
N PRO A 267 8.13 -15.91 -1.90
CA PRO A 267 8.69 -14.77 -2.62
C PRO A 267 8.12 -14.63 -4.02
N LEU A 268 7.97 -15.74 -4.74
CA LEU A 268 7.43 -15.74 -6.10
C LEU A 268 5.97 -15.28 -6.15
N MET A 269 5.14 -15.76 -5.23
CA MET A 269 3.76 -15.29 -5.07
C MET A 269 3.71 -13.79 -4.73
N SER A 270 4.57 -13.33 -3.83
CA SER A 270 4.66 -11.92 -3.44
C SER A 270 5.04 -11.03 -4.61
N ALA A 271 6.01 -11.45 -5.44
CA ALA A 271 6.39 -10.76 -6.66
C ALA A 271 5.21 -10.63 -7.64
N ARG A 272 4.51 -11.73 -7.89
CA ARG A 272 3.37 -11.76 -8.82
C ARG A 272 2.18 -10.95 -8.32
N ILE A 273 1.89 -10.97 -7.01
CA ILE A 273 0.87 -10.10 -6.40
C ILE A 273 1.25 -8.63 -6.58
N PHE A 274 2.53 -8.28 -6.37
CA PHE A 274 3.02 -6.91 -6.57
C PHE A 274 2.84 -6.47 -8.03
N ILE A 275 3.29 -7.27 -9.00
CA ILE A 275 3.16 -7.00 -10.44
C ILE A 275 1.69 -6.87 -10.83
N THR A 276 0.84 -7.83 -10.43
CA THR A 276 -0.59 -7.83 -10.77
C THR A 276 -1.29 -6.61 -10.18
N THR A 277 -0.95 -6.22 -8.93
CA THR A 277 -1.56 -5.06 -8.28
C THR A 277 -1.19 -3.77 -9.03
N TRP A 278 0.11 -3.51 -9.25
CA TRP A 278 0.54 -2.22 -9.79
C TRP A 278 0.25 -2.05 -11.28
N ASN A 279 0.39 -3.10 -12.10
CA ASN A 279 0.01 -3.04 -13.53
C ASN A 279 -1.51 -2.85 -13.76
N ASN A 280 -2.31 -3.04 -12.72
CA ASN A 280 -3.76 -2.87 -12.80
C ASN A 280 -4.27 -1.76 -11.86
N THR A 281 -3.39 -0.91 -11.35
CA THR A 281 -3.76 0.25 -10.52
C THR A 281 -3.73 1.51 -11.36
N SER A 282 -4.77 2.33 -11.22
CA SER A 282 -4.87 3.65 -11.86
C SER A 282 -5.17 4.71 -10.80
N ILE A 283 -4.76 5.94 -11.10
CA ILE A 283 -5.12 7.13 -10.35
C ILE A 283 -5.79 8.10 -11.30
N SER A 284 -7.10 8.30 -11.16
CA SER A 284 -7.94 8.99 -12.13
C SER A 284 -7.75 8.42 -13.55
N ARG A 285 -7.20 9.19 -14.51
CA ARG A 285 -6.90 8.73 -15.89
C ARG A 285 -5.48 8.17 -16.05
N SER A 286 -4.58 8.43 -15.10
CA SER A 286 -3.18 7.97 -15.14
C SER A 286 -3.06 6.54 -14.65
N GLU A 287 -2.12 5.78 -15.19
CA GLU A 287 -1.96 4.34 -14.95
C GLU A 287 -0.58 4.04 -14.41
N PHE A 288 -0.53 3.20 -13.39
CA PHE A 288 0.73 2.65 -12.91
C PHE A 288 1.17 1.47 -13.76
N GLN A 289 2.46 1.33 -13.94
CA GLN A 289 3.11 0.19 -14.58
C GLN A 289 4.30 -0.24 -13.73
N THR A 290 4.69 -1.51 -13.84
CA THR A 290 5.89 -2.02 -13.19
C THR A 290 6.69 -2.92 -14.10
N ASP A 291 7.99 -2.66 -14.18
CA ASP A 291 8.99 -3.46 -14.88
C ASP A 291 9.60 -4.53 -13.96
N CYS A 292 8.95 -4.79 -12.82
CA CYS A 292 9.41 -5.76 -11.83
C CYS A 292 9.50 -7.17 -12.42
N GLY A 293 10.70 -7.72 -12.51
CA GLY A 293 10.94 -9.10 -12.90
C GLY A 293 10.66 -10.06 -11.72
N GLN A 294 9.73 -11.02 -11.89
CA GLN A 294 9.36 -11.96 -10.82
C GLN A 294 10.54 -12.76 -10.27
N TRP A 295 11.47 -13.19 -11.12
CA TRP A 295 12.66 -13.95 -10.74
C TRP A 295 13.70 -13.09 -10.01
N HIS A 296 13.90 -11.87 -10.47
CA HIS A 296 14.82 -10.93 -9.81
C HIS A 296 14.31 -10.52 -8.43
N TYR A 297 13.01 -10.25 -8.32
CA TYR A 297 12.36 -10.00 -7.01
C TYR A 297 12.55 -11.19 -6.06
N THR A 298 12.25 -12.40 -6.55
CA THR A 298 12.44 -13.64 -5.78
C THR A 298 13.87 -13.81 -5.30
N TRP A 299 14.85 -13.60 -6.18
CA TRP A 299 16.26 -13.64 -5.85
C TRP A 299 16.65 -12.64 -4.76
N ILE A 300 16.16 -11.40 -4.85
CA ILE A 300 16.37 -10.38 -3.82
C ILE A 300 15.80 -10.86 -2.47
N VAL A 301 14.58 -11.38 -2.43
CA VAL A 301 13.96 -11.82 -1.18
C VAL A 301 14.71 -13.01 -0.57
N VAL A 302 15.05 -14.00 -1.37
CA VAL A 302 15.79 -15.20 -0.94
C VAL A 302 17.17 -14.84 -0.39
N THR A 303 17.95 -14.09 -1.16
CA THR A 303 19.28 -13.66 -0.71
C THR A 303 19.22 -12.75 0.52
N ASN A 304 18.19 -11.91 0.63
CA ASN A 304 17.95 -11.10 1.84
C ASN A 304 17.69 -11.97 3.06
N TRP A 305 16.94 -13.07 2.93
CA TRP A 305 16.71 -14.00 4.02
C TRP A 305 18.00 -14.70 4.45
N ILE A 306 18.77 -15.20 3.50
CA ILE A 306 20.06 -15.85 3.78
C ILE A 306 20.99 -14.88 4.53
N VAL A 307 21.15 -13.67 4.03
CA VAL A 307 22.02 -12.65 4.64
C VAL A 307 21.54 -12.25 6.04
N LYS A 308 20.22 -12.13 6.25
CA LYS A 308 19.66 -11.84 7.59
C LYS A 308 19.96 -12.95 8.58
N VAL A 309 19.81 -14.21 8.18
CA VAL A 309 20.10 -15.36 9.06
C VAL A 309 21.60 -15.42 9.38
N LEU A 310 22.46 -15.32 8.38
CA LEU A 310 23.91 -15.38 8.55
C LEU A 310 24.45 -14.22 9.41
N SER A 311 23.82 -13.04 9.34
CA SER A 311 24.19 -11.85 10.12
C SER A 311 23.48 -11.75 11.47
N LEU A 312 22.75 -12.77 11.90
CA LEU A 312 21.91 -12.74 13.11
C LEU A 312 20.96 -11.53 13.15
N GLY A 313 20.49 -11.10 11.99
CA GLY A 313 19.58 -9.97 11.83
C GLY A 313 20.24 -8.59 11.64
N LEU A 314 21.56 -8.46 11.79
CA LEU A 314 22.26 -7.17 11.66
C LEU A 314 22.14 -6.56 10.25
N MET A 315 22.02 -7.38 9.20
CA MET A 315 21.83 -6.94 7.83
C MET A 315 20.35 -6.68 7.46
N THR A 316 19.45 -6.64 8.43
CA THR A 316 18.03 -6.31 8.20
C THR A 316 17.83 -4.95 7.52
N PRO A 317 18.54 -3.86 7.90
CA PRO A 317 18.43 -2.57 7.23
C PRO A 317 18.85 -2.62 5.75
N TRP A 318 19.97 -3.26 5.46
CA TRP A 318 20.45 -3.44 4.08
C TRP A 318 19.41 -4.19 3.24
N ALA A 319 18.92 -5.31 3.75
CA ALA A 319 17.91 -6.12 3.08
C ALA A 319 16.59 -5.34 2.83
N ALA A 320 16.18 -4.50 3.79
CA ALA A 320 14.98 -3.66 3.66
C ALA A 320 15.17 -2.59 2.57
N ILE A 321 16.30 -1.91 2.56
CA ILE A 321 16.63 -0.89 1.54
C ILE A 321 16.71 -1.52 0.16
N ARG A 322 17.39 -2.67 0.01
CA ARG A 322 17.56 -3.36 -1.27
C ARG A 322 16.21 -3.75 -1.89
N LEU A 323 15.33 -4.35 -1.09
CA LEU A 323 14.00 -4.75 -1.56
C LEU A 323 13.12 -3.53 -1.88
N TYR A 324 13.09 -2.53 -0.99
CA TYR A 324 12.28 -1.33 -1.18
C TYR A 324 12.74 -0.53 -2.40
N ARG A 325 14.05 -0.35 -2.58
CA ARG A 325 14.62 0.30 -3.77
C ARG A 325 14.15 -0.39 -5.04
N TYR A 326 14.31 -1.70 -5.12
CA TYR A 326 13.88 -2.47 -6.28
C TYR A 326 12.38 -2.33 -6.57
N GLN A 327 11.54 -2.38 -5.52
CA GLN A 327 10.09 -2.18 -5.67
C GLN A 327 9.74 -0.78 -6.15
N VAL A 328 10.38 0.25 -5.62
CA VAL A 328 10.11 1.65 -5.98
C VAL A 328 10.61 1.96 -7.38
N GLU A 329 11.87 1.63 -7.68
CA GLU A 329 12.49 1.96 -8.97
C GLU A 329 11.90 1.15 -10.14
N SER A 330 11.29 -0.01 -9.85
CA SER A 330 10.52 -0.76 -10.86
C SER A 330 9.13 -0.19 -11.13
N LEU A 331 8.67 0.81 -10.37
CA LEU A 331 7.37 1.44 -10.59
C LEU A 331 7.51 2.65 -11.50
N SER A 332 6.52 2.82 -12.37
CA SER A 332 6.36 4.00 -13.21
C SER A 332 4.90 4.45 -13.23
N LEU A 333 4.70 5.73 -13.49
CA LEU A 333 3.39 6.34 -13.66
C LEU A 333 3.30 6.94 -15.07
N HIS A 334 2.38 6.41 -15.87
CA HIS A 334 2.02 7.00 -17.15
C HIS A 334 1.02 8.12 -16.92
N LEU A 335 1.50 9.35 -16.99
CA LEU A 335 0.76 10.54 -16.64
C LEU A 335 -0.13 10.97 -17.81
N LYS A 336 -1.45 10.83 -17.66
CA LYS A 336 -2.45 11.24 -18.66
C LYS A 336 -3.18 12.53 -18.26
N ASN A 337 -3.06 12.98 -17.01
CA ASN A 337 -3.62 14.23 -16.50
C ASN A 337 -2.50 15.20 -16.18
N ASP A 338 -2.77 16.51 -16.34
CA ASP A 338 -1.82 17.56 -15.99
C ASP A 338 -1.48 17.50 -14.48
N PRO A 339 -0.20 17.32 -14.11
CA PRO A 339 0.21 17.28 -12.73
C PRO A 339 -0.02 18.60 -12.00
N ASP A 340 0.03 19.73 -12.67
CA ASP A 340 -0.18 21.03 -12.06
C ASP A 340 -1.66 21.32 -11.83
N LEU A 341 -2.56 20.86 -12.70
CA LEU A 341 -4.00 20.81 -12.42
C LEU A 341 -4.32 19.86 -11.26
N MET A 342 -3.64 18.70 -11.18
CA MET A 342 -3.74 17.81 -10.05
C MET A 342 -3.35 18.48 -8.72
N ILE A 343 -2.36 19.35 -8.75
CA ILE A 343 -1.78 19.99 -7.57
C ILE A 343 -2.49 21.29 -7.23
N ASN A 344 -2.86 22.11 -8.21
CA ASN A 344 -3.57 23.38 -8.00
C ASN A 344 -5.01 23.16 -7.53
N GLN A 345 -5.70 22.15 -8.05
CA GLN A 345 -7.01 21.72 -7.52
C GLN A 345 -6.91 21.20 -6.08
N LEU A 346 -5.78 20.61 -5.71
CA LEU A 346 -5.50 20.14 -4.35
C LEU A 346 -5.21 21.29 -3.37
N GLN A 347 -4.72 22.44 -3.86
CA GLN A 347 -4.45 23.62 -3.03
C GLN A 347 -5.69 24.49 -2.80
N ALA A 348 -6.54 24.67 -3.82
CA ALA A 348 -7.69 25.57 -3.75
C ALA A 348 -8.83 25.09 -2.82
N GLU A 349 -9.08 23.77 -2.76
CA GLU A 349 -10.17 23.24 -1.92
C GLU A 349 -9.73 22.88 -0.48
N HIS A 350 -8.43 22.78 -0.23
CA HIS A 350 -7.91 22.40 1.09
C HIS A 350 -8.01 23.53 2.12
N SER A 351 -8.15 24.79 1.69
CA SER A 351 -8.23 25.92 2.61
C SER A 351 -9.62 26.13 3.22
N ALA A 352 -10.70 25.72 2.55
CA ALA A 352 -12.05 26.00 2.99
C ALA A 352 -12.76 24.83 3.72
N LEU A 353 -12.54 23.59 3.29
CA LEU A 353 -13.26 22.40 3.83
C LEU A 353 -12.47 21.57 4.82
N ALA A 354 -11.15 21.56 4.73
CA ALA A 354 -10.32 20.69 5.58
C ALA A 354 -10.14 21.25 7.00
N GLU A 355 -10.18 22.56 7.17
CA GLU A 355 -10.06 23.22 8.48
C GLU A 355 -11.33 22.96 9.30
N GLU A 356 -12.50 23.09 8.69
CA GLU A 356 -13.80 22.91 9.32
C GLU A 356 -14.14 21.44 9.63
N ILE A 357 -13.67 20.51 8.79
CA ILE A 357 -13.84 19.06 9.01
C ILE A 357 -12.78 18.51 9.97
N SER A 358 -11.59 19.09 10.03
CA SER A 358 -10.54 18.68 10.97
C SER A 358 -10.92 18.93 12.41
N ASP A 359 -11.53 20.06 12.72
CA ASP A 359 -11.95 20.43 14.07
C ASP A 359 -13.12 19.60 14.60
N ILE A 360 -14.02 19.17 13.72
CA ILE A 360 -15.17 18.30 14.10
C ILE A 360 -14.70 16.84 14.32
N PHE A 361 -13.65 16.38 13.65
CA PHE A 361 -13.17 14.99 13.72
C PHE A 361 -11.88 14.78 14.52
N ASP A 362 -11.33 15.80 15.17
CA ASP A 362 -10.14 15.66 16.04
C ASP A 362 -10.44 14.87 17.35
N ILE A 363 -11.72 14.57 17.58
CA ILE A 363 -12.18 13.63 18.64
C ILE A 363 -12.12 12.17 18.16
N ASP A 364 -11.87 11.91 16.87
CA ASP A 364 -11.80 10.55 16.35
C ASP A 364 -10.49 9.90 16.83
N VAL A 365 -10.63 9.12 17.89
CA VAL A 365 -9.59 8.34 18.55
C VAL A 365 -8.72 7.62 17.51
N SER A 366 -7.53 8.14 17.27
CA SER A 366 -6.52 7.46 16.44
C SER A 366 -5.91 6.34 17.28
N LEU A 367 -6.63 5.20 17.39
CA LEU A 367 -6.14 3.94 17.93
C LEU A 367 -5.18 3.27 16.95
#